data_45d44a4f40c17a326af001065d89898f
#
_entry.id   45d44a4f40c17a326af001065d89898f
#
_cell.length_a   1.000
_cell.length_b   1.000
_cell.length_c   1.000
_cell.angle_alpha   90.00
_cell.angle_beta   90.00
_cell.angle_gamma   90.00
#
_symmetry.space_group_name_H-M   'P 1'
#
loop_
_entity.id
_entity.type
_entity.pdbx_description
1 polymer ?
#
loop_
_entity_poly.entity_id
_entity_poly.type
_entity_poly.pdbx_seq_one_letter_code
_entity_poly.pdbx_strand_id
1 'polypeptide(L)'
;MKRIFLPIAALLLTACCPEEQVDERGWPKELVLGLVPALEAEALVDNLEPLTEHLEQALGVPVRSFVPQDYTGLVEALGSGRADIGMLPPFAAMLGQRRYDIESILISVRKGETGYRSQWFTNDPSVCETEIEYVERICEARVTGRENVVRKFAQCQGSLETMRDESVAFVDPNSTSGFLFPAVQLRDIGIDHQRDLNSLFVGGHDAAVLAVYGGDTRFGVSYDDARNMICGQYPDIGEKVIVFDYAPMLPNDGVQVRPGLPADLRQAIIDAFMDLADSQAHLPDDEKVLWVLYEIDGFKETPEGIYDPVRDAYELMRN
;
A
#
# COMPACT_ATOMS: atom_id res chain seq x y z
N MET A 1 62.27 37.66 -13.33
CA MET A 1 61.26 36.59 -13.26
C MET A 1 60.03 37.17 -12.56
N LYS A 2 59.03 37.60 -13.34
CA LYS A 2 57.74 38.15 -12.82
C LYS A 2 56.75 37.01 -12.65
N ARG A 3 56.35 36.73 -11.42
CA ARG A 3 55.28 35.75 -11.12
C ARG A 3 53.92 36.42 -11.35
N ILE A 4 53.16 35.90 -12.31
CA ILE A 4 51.80 36.32 -12.59
C ILE A 4 50.89 35.49 -11.65
N PHE A 5 50.20 36.15 -10.70
CA PHE A 5 49.14 35.58 -9.91
C PHE A 5 47.83 35.69 -10.73
N LEU A 6 47.28 34.55 -11.13
CA LEU A 6 45.90 34.47 -11.66
C LEU A 6 44.95 34.33 -10.46
N PRO A 7 43.89 35.14 -10.35
CA PRO A 7 42.87 34.94 -9.34
C PRO A 7 41.96 33.79 -9.80
N ILE A 8 41.85 32.76 -8.95
CA ILE A 8 40.84 31.70 -9.09
C ILE A 8 39.50 32.32 -8.69
N ALA A 9 38.64 32.56 -9.69
CA ALA A 9 37.24 32.91 -9.45
C ALA A 9 36.50 31.64 -9.00
N ALA A 10 36.17 31.57 -7.72
CA ALA A 10 35.28 30.53 -7.19
C ALA A 10 33.87 30.78 -7.73
N LEU A 11 33.45 29.96 -8.69
CA LEU A 11 32.04 29.88 -9.15
C LEU A 11 31.23 29.26 -8.00
N LEU A 12 30.52 30.10 -7.24
CA LEU A 12 29.44 29.61 -6.36
C LEU A 12 28.30 29.14 -7.21
N LEU A 13 28.23 27.82 -7.42
CA LEU A 13 27.03 27.13 -7.94
C LEU A 13 25.97 27.23 -6.81
N THR A 14 25.15 28.26 -6.85
CA THR A 14 23.88 28.26 -6.14
C THR A 14 23.02 27.20 -6.80
N ALA A 15 22.83 26.05 -6.12
CA ALA A 15 21.81 25.11 -6.47
C ALA A 15 20.45 25.82 -6.33
N CYS A 16 19.88 26.26 -7.45
CA CYS A 16 18.49 26.71 -7.50
C CYS A 16 17.60 25.47 -7.23
N CYS A 17 17.20 25.27 -5.97
CA CYS A 17 15.94 24.61 -5.74
C CYS A 17 14.87 25.52 -6.35
N PRO A 18 13.99 25.03 -7.23
CA PRO A 18 12.85 25.84 -7.66
C PRO A 18 12.06 26.25 -6.42
N GLU A 19 11.85 27.54 -6.27
CA GLU A 19 11.04 28.10 -5.18
C GLU A 19 9.61 27.58 -5.39
N GLU A 20 9.05 26.91 -4.39
CA GLU A 20 7.70 26.39 -4.44
C GLU A 20 6.72 27.54 -4.69
N GLN A 21 5.92 27.44 -5.75
CA GLN A 21 4.97 28.50 -6.07
C GLN A 21 3.75 28.33 -5.16
N VAL A 22 3.53 29.33 -4.29
CA VAL A 22 2.37 29.36 -3.39
C VAL A 22 1.31 30.36 -3.84
N ASP A 23 0.07 30.15 -3.43
CA ASP A 23 -1.04 31.08 -3.57
C ASP A 23 -1.06 32.15 -2.44
N GLU A 24 -2.13 32.97 -2.39
CA GLU A 24 -2.29 34.00 -1.37
C GLU A 24 -2.48 33.47 0.05
N ARG A 25 -2.87 32.18 0.20
CA ARG A 25 -3.01 31.45 1.47
C ARG A 25 -1.64 30.88 1.95
N GLY A 26 -0.61 30.90 1.09
CA GLY A 26 0.64 30.21 1.30
C GLY A 26 0.57 28.71 0.96
N TRP A 27 -0.47 28.27 0.26
CA TRP A 27 -0.62 26.89 -0.20
C TRP A 27 0.07 26.69 -1.55
N PRO A 28 0.59 25.48 -1.83
CA PRO A 28 1.06 25.14 -3.17
C PRO A 28 0.00 25.45 -4.23
N LYS A 29 0.41 26.01 -5.38
CA LYS A 29 -0.51 26.28 -6.50
C LYS A 29 -1.01 25.03 -7.20
N GLU A 30 -0.38 23.91 -6.98
CA GLU A 30 -0.75 22.58 -7.43
C GLU A 30 -0.36 21.58 -6.33
N LEU A 31 -1.17 20.58 -6.07
CA LEU A 31 -0.87 19.48 -5.18
C LEU A 31 -0.62 18.20 -5.97
N VAL A 32 0.24 17.35 -5.44
CA VAL A 32 0.59 16.08 -6.04
C VAL A 32 0.21 14.94 -5.11
N LEU A 33 -0.75 14.11 -5.55
CA LEU A 33 -1.20 12.90 -4.87
C LEU A 33 -0.46 11.68 -5.42
N GLY A 34 0.21 10.91 -4.57
CA GLY A 34 0.83 9.65 -4.94
C GLY A 34 0.12 8.45 -4.31
N LEU A 35 0.00 7.35 -5.07
CA LEU A 35 -0.48 6.06 -4.60
C LEU A 35 0.60 5.01 -4.80
N VAL A 36 0.71 4.04 -3.86
CA VAL A 36 1.61 2.89 -4.07
C VAL A 36 1.06 1.96 -5.14
N PRO A 37 1.91 1.29 -5.93
CA PRO A 37 1.48 0.31 -6.94
C PRO A 37 1.05 -1.01 -6.27
N ALA A 38 0.03 -0.95 -5.40
CA ALA A 38 -0.48 -2.12 -4.70
C ALA A 38 -1.23 -3.09 -5.63
N LEU A 39 -1.70 -2.60 -6.77
CA LEU A 39 -2.40 -3.28 -7.85
C LEU A 39 -1.74 -2.94 -9.18
N GLU A 40 -2.18 -3.60 -10.25
CA GLU A 40 -1.77 -3.21 -11.60
C GLU A 40 -1.97 -1.69 -11.82
N ALA A 41 -0.89 -1.01 -12.20
CA ALA A 41 -0.84 0.46 -12.24
C ALA A 41 -1.92 1.07 -13.16
N GLU A 42 -2.26 0.39 -14.26
CA GLU A 42 -3.28 0.84 -15.22
C GLU A 42 -4.67 0.87 -14.58
N ALA A 43 -5.02 -0.14 -13.76
CA ALA A 43 -6.28 -0.18 -13.04
C ALA A 43 -6.39 0.89 -11.95
N LEU A 44 -5.27 1.28 -11.32
CA LEU A 44 -5.23 2.38 -10.36
C LEU A 44 -5.42 3.74 -11.05
N VAL A 45 -4.71 4.00 -12.15
CA VAL A 45 -4.73 5.28 -12.85
C VAL A 45 -6.14 5.61 -13.37
N ASP A 46 -6.83 4.62 -13.95
CA ASP A 46 -8.19 4.81 -14.49
C ASP A 46 -9.23 5.20 -13.42
N ASN A 47 -8.98 4.84 -12.15
CA ASN A 47 -9.90 5.12 -11.04
C ASN A 47 -9.47 6.31 -10.16
N LEU A 48 -8.35 6.99 -10.48
CA LEU A 48 -7.84 8.12 -9.69
C LEU A 48 -8.51 9.45 -10.00
N GLU A 49 -9.04 9.62 -11.21
CA GLU A 49 -9.63 10.89 -11.63
C GLU A 49 -10.76 11.39 -10.69
N PRO A 50 -11.73 10.55 -10.27
CA PRO A 50 -12.78 11.00 -9.34
C PRO A 50 -12.22 11.43 -7.97
N LEU A 51 -11.14 10.82 -7.48
CA LEU A 51 -10.49 11.23 -6.24
C LEU A 51 -9.80 12.59 -6.40
N THR A 52 -9.04 12.79 -7.48
CA THR A 52 -8.36 14.07 -7.74
C THR A 52 -9.35 15.20 -7.97
N GLU A 53 -10.43 14.98 -8.73
CA GLU A 53 -11.49 15.95 -8.94
C GLU A 53 -12.16 16.38 -7.62
N HIS A 54 -12.45 15.43 -6.73
CA HIS A 54 -13.01 15.76 -5.41
C HIS A 54 -12.05 16.63 -4.59
N LEU A 55 -10.76 16.23 -4.54
CA LEU A 55 -9.74 17.00 -3.82
C LEU A 55 -9.55 18.41 -4.41
N GLU A 56 -9.53 18.56 -5.74
CA GLU A 56 -9.48 19.86 -6.40
C GLU A 56 -10.66 20.77 -6.00
N GLN A 57 -11.87 20.22 -5.99
CA GLN A 57 -13.07 20.97 -5.60
C GLN A 57 -13.04 21.38 -4.13
N ALA A 58 -12.62 20.46 -3.24
CA ALA A 58 -12.59 20.71 -1.81
C ALA A 58 -11.47 21.69 -1.42
N LEU A 59 -10.28 21.59 -2.02
CA LEU A 59 -9.11 22.39 -1.67
C LEU A 59 -8.99 23.70 -2.47
N GLY A 60 -9.65 23.77 -3.64
CA GLY A 60 -9.59 24.93 -4.52
C GLY A 60 -8.21 25.16 -5.15
N VAL A 61 -7.42 24.08 -5.33
CA VAL A 61 -6.14 24.04 -6.06
C VAL A 61 -6.12 22.81 -6.95
N PRO A 62 -5.49 22.84 -8.13
CA PRO A 62 -5.30 21.68 -8.98
C PRO A 62 -4.62 20.53 -8.24
N VAL A 63 -5.07 19.31 -8.47
CA VAL A 63 -4.50 18.08 -7.89
C VAL A 63 -4.16 17.12 -9.03
N ARG A 64 -2.90 16.83 -9.22
CA ARG A 64 -2.48 15.75 -10.12
C ARG A 64 -2.07 14.50 -9.33
N SER A 65 -2.27 13.36 -9.94
CA SER A 65 -1.89 12.08 -9.33
C SER A 65 -0.79 11.38 -10.10
N PHE A 66 -0.09 10.46 -9.42
CA PHE A 66 0.85 9.54 -10.03
C PHE A 66 0.97 8.26 -9.23
N VAL A 67 1.39 7.20 -9.91
CA VAL A 67 1.74 5.92 -9.30
C VAL A 67 3.21 5.66 -9.61
N PRO A 68 4.11 5.56 -8.61
CA PRO A 68 5.52 5.26 -8.82
C PRO A 68 5.73 3.78 -9.19
N GLN A 69 6.97 3.39 -9.50
CA GLN A 69 7.30 2.01 -9.84
C GLN A 69 7.27 1.06 -8.62
N ASP A 70 7.56 1.59 -7.44
CA ASP A 70 7.60 0.86 -6.19
C ASP A 70 7.21 1.75 -4.99
N TYR A 71 7.08 1.13 -3.84
CA TYR A 71 6.68 1.82 -2.60
C TYR A 71 7.75 2.82 -2.12
N THR A 72 9.03 2.52 -2.35
CA THR A 72 10.14 3.44 -2.06
C THR A 72 10.00 4.73 -2.83
N GLY A 73 9.62 4.65 -4.10
CA GLY A 73 9.43 5.81 -4.96
C GLY A 73 8.43 6.83 -4.42
N LEU A 74 7.35 6.37 -3.77
CA LEU A 74 6.38 7.29 -3.12
C LEU A 74 6.95 7.92 -1.84
N VAL A 75 7.62 7.13 -1.00
CA VAL A 75 8.29 7.65 0.20
C VAL A 75 9.32 8.73 -0.16
N GLU A 76 10.14 8.48 -1.18
CA GLU A 76 11.13 9.45 -1.68
C GLU A 76 10.47 10.69 -2.31
N ALA A 77 9.32 10.53 -2.97
CA ALA A 77 8.59 11.65 -3.56
C ALA A 77 8.03 12.58 -2.47
N LEU A 78 7.42 12.03 -1.43
CA LEU A 78 6.95 12.79 -0.27
C LEU A 78 8.11 13.46 0.49
N GLY A 79 9.18 12.70 0.77
CA GLY A 79 10.33 13.19 1.50
C GLY A 79 11.11 14.29 0.78
N SER A 80 11.06 14.32 -0.55
CA SER A 80 11.72 15.35 -1.38
C SER A 80 10.80 16.50 -1.80
N GLY A 81 9.52 16.48 -1.40
CA GLY A 81 8.53 17.49 -1.79
C GLY A 81 8.06 17.38 -3.25
N ARG A 82 8.29 16.24 -3.92
CA ARG A 82 7.75 15.96 -5.26
C ARG A 82 6.31 15.42 -5.23
N ALA A 83 5.88 14.95 -4.07
CA ALA A 83 4.50 14.67 -3.75
C ALA A 83 4.13 15.38 -2.44
N ASP A 84 2.89 15.84 -2.34
CA ASP A 84 2.34 16.53 -1.17
C ASP A 84 1.55 15.59 -0.29
N ILE A 85 0.79 14.70 -0.93
CA ILE A 85 -0.11 13.72 -0.31
C ILE A 85 0.28 12.33 -0.82
N GLY A 86 0.26 11.33 0.05
CA GLY A 86 0.50 9.94 -0.32
C GLY A 86 -0.44 9.00 0.41
N MET A 87 -0.80 7.90 -0.25
CA MET A 87 -1.46 6.78 0.40
C MET A 87 -0.45 5.65 0.56
N LEU A 88 0.04 5.47 1.78
CA LEU A 88 1.11 4.52 2.11
C LEU A 88 0.62 3.42 3.06
N PRO A 89 1.09 2.17 2.88
CA PRO A 89 0.92 1.15 3.92
C PRO A 89 1.76 1.50 5.16
N PRO A 90 1.41 0.97 6.34
CA PRO A 90 2.01 1.35 7.62
C PRO A 90 3.53 1.26 7.66
N PHE A 91 4.13 0.25 7.02
CA PHE A 91 5.59 0.09 7.01
C PHE A 91 6.29 1.19 6.19
N ALA A 92 5.80 1.47 4.99
CA ALA A 92 6.33 2.56 4.18
C ALA A 92 6.11 3.92 4.85
N ALA A 93 4.95 4.15 5.49
CA ALA A 93 4.65 5.35 6.25
C ALA A 93 5.61 5.53 7.44
N MET A 94 5.87 4.47 8.21
CA MET A 94 6.82 4.48 9.32
C MET A 94 8.26 4.76 8.84
N LEU A 95 8.68 4.19 7.73
CA LEU A 95 9.99 4.49 7.13
C LEU A 95 10.08 5.95 6.67
N GLY A 96 9.01 6.47 6.06
CA GLY A 96 8.90 7.87 5.64
C GLY A 96 8.95 8.84 6.81
N GLN A 97 8.23 8.54 7.89
CA GLN A 97 8.29 9.31 9.13
C GLN A 97 9.71 9.35 9.71
N ARG A 98 10.36 8.18 9.79
CA ARG A 98 11.71 8.06 10.37
C ARG A 98 12.78 8.80 9.56
N ARG A 99 12.65 8.85 8.24
CA ARG A 99 13.69 9.36 7.34
C ARG A 99 13.48 10.82 6.93
N TYR A 100 12.24 11.23 6.82
CA TYR A 100 11.85 12.50 6.21
C TYR A 100 10.86 13.31 7.04
N ASP A 101 10.43 12.84 8.21
CA ASP A 101 9.39 13.47 9.01
C ASP A 101 8.03 13.56 8.27
N ILE A 102 7.72 12.58 7.41
CA ILE A 102 6.40 12.45 6.77
C ILE A 102 5.35 12.22 7.85
N GLU A 103 4.24 12.95 7.79
CA GLU A 103 3.18 12.87 8.78
C GLU A 103 2.05 11.95 8.29
N SER A 104 1.61 10.99 9.13
CA SER A 104 0.39 10.21 8.90
C SER A 104 -0.79 10.96 9.51
N ILE A 105 -1.71 11.45 8.68
CA ILE A 105 -2.82 12.27 9.11
C ILE A 105 -4.13 11.49 9.26
N LEU A 106 -4.34 10.47 8.42
CA LEU A 106 -5.52 9.62 8.45
C LEU A 106 -5.14 8.15 8.39
N ILE A 107 -5.90 7.30 9.09
CA ILE A 107 -5.90 5.85 8.96
C ILE A 107 -7.20 5.41 8.30
N SER A 108 -7.11 4.51 7.33
CA SER A 108 -8.29 3.99 6.65
C SER A 108 -9.10 3.05 7.53
N VAL A 109 -10.41 3.05 7.31
CA VAL A 109 -11.39 2.15 7.93
C VAL A 109 -11.90 1.20 6.85
N ARG A 110 -11.90 -0.10 7.13
CA ARG A 110 -12.46 -1.15 6.27
C ARG A 110 -13.37 -2.03 7.11
N LYS A 111 -14.62 -2.18 6.71
CA LYS A 111 -15.63 -2.97 7.46
C LYS A 111 -15.72 -2.57 8.94
N GLY A 112 -15.57 -1.25 9.21
CA GLY A 112 -15.59 -0.67 10.56
C GLY A 112 -14.29 -0.77 11.34
N GLU A 113 -13.27 -1.48 10.84
CA GLU A 113 -12.01 -1.77 11.52
C GLU A 113 -10.86 -0.92 10.97
N THR A 114 -9.90 -0.59 11.83
CA THR A 114 -8.64 0.10 11.49
C THR A 114 -7.45 -0.84 11.39
N GLY A 115 -7.71 -2.12 11.30
CA GLY A 115 -6.70 -3.18 11.19
C GLY A 115 -7.14 -4.27 10.25
N TYR A 116 -6.16 -5.00 9.75
CA TYR A 116 -6.35 -6.14 8.85
C TYR A 116 -5.25 -7.17 9.13
N ARG A 117 -5.16 -8.22 8.34
CA ARG A 117 -4.11 -9.25 8.47
C ARG A 117 -3.56 -9.66 7.12
N SER A 118 -2.39 -10.28 7.14
CA SER A 118 -1.85 -10.97 5.98
C SER A 118 -2.37 -12.41 5.94
N GLN A 119 -2.44 -12.96 4.72
CA GLN A 119 -2.73 -14.36 4.49
C GLN A 119 -1.62 -15.01 3.68
N TRP A 120 -1.24 -16.23 4.06
CA TRP A 120 -0.36 -17.09 3.30
C TRP A 120 -1.18 -18.03 2.42
N PHE A 121 -0.77 -18.20 1.20
CA PHE A 121 -1.48 -19.04 0.24
C PHE A 121 -0.54 -19.87 -0.63
N THR A 122 -1.09 -20.96 -1.18
CA THR A 122 -0.41 -21.93 -2.02
C THR A 122 -1.36 -22.48 -3.10
N ASN A 123 -0.80 -23.07 -4.16
CA ASN A 123 -1.55 -23.86 -5.14
C ASN A 123 -1.41 -25.37 -4.91
N ASP A 124 -0.71 -25.78 -3.85
CA ASP A 124 -0.44 -27.19 -3.53
C ASP A 124 -1.30 -27.67 -2.34
N PRO A 125 -2.33 -28.48 -2.59
CA PRO A 125 -3.18 -29.03 -1.52
C PRO A 125 -2.43 -29.86 -0.47
N SER A 126 -1.22 -30.35 -0.78
CA SER A 126 -0.41 -31.16 0.17
C SER A 126 0.12 -30.35 1.35
N VAL A 127 0.07 -29.02 1.29
CA VAL A 127 0.42 -28.12 2.39
C VAL A 127 -0.63 -28.13 3.50
N CYS A 128 -1.87 -28.50 3.17
CA CYS A 128 -2.97 -28.53 4.13
C CYS A 128 -2.84 -29.70 5.11
N GLU A 129 -2.82 -29.39 6.40
CA GLU A 129 -2.89 -30.36 7.51
C GLU A 129 -4.34 -30.72 7.88
N THR A 130 -5.30 -29.86 7.49
CA THR A 130 -6.74 -30.11 7.64
C THR A 130 -7.40 -30.32 6.28
N GLU A 131 -8.66 -30.76 6.27
CA GLU A 131 -9.45 -30.77 5.05
C GLU A 131 -9.60 -29.36 4.49
N ILE A 132 -9.63 -29.24 3.16
CA ILE A 132 -9.85 -27.97 2.47
C ILE A 132 -11.32 -27.59 2.61
N GLU A 133 -11.58 -26.45 3.21
CA GLU A 133 -12.90 -25.86 3.31
C GLU A 133 -13.09 -24.82 2.20
N TYR A 134 -14.32 -24.71 1.69
CA TYR A 134 -14.69 -23.72 0.70
C TYR A 134 -15.69 -22.73 1.31
N VAL A 135 -15.25 -21.46 1.42
CA VAL A 135 -16.09 -20.36 1.89
C VAL A 135 -16.67 -19.65 0.68
N GLU A 136 -17.98 -19.43 0.66
CA GLU A 136 -18.61 -18.59 -0.35
C GLU A 136 -18.40 -17.11 -0.02
N ARG A 137 -17.86 -16.36 -0.98
CA ARG A 137 -17.66 -14.91 -0.88
C ARG A 137 -18.18 -14.25 -2.15
N ILE A 138 -18.57 -12.99 -2.02
CA ILE A 138 -18.88 -12.16 -3.17
C ILE A 138 -17.56 -11.80 -3.85
N CYS A 139 -17.43 -12.17 -5.12
CA CYS A 139 -16.38 -11.65 -6.00
C CYS A 139 -16.84 -10.28 -6.45
N GLU A 140 -16.31 -9.26 -5.84
CA GLU A 140 -16.69 -7.88 -6.08
C GLU A 140 -16.17 -7.42 -7.44
N ALA A 141 -17.10 -6.88 -8.25
CA ALA A 141 -16.71 -6.29 -9.52
C ALA A 141 -16.14 -4.89 -9.24
N ARG A 142 -14.83 -4.73 -9.32
CA ARG A 142 -14.16 -3.42 -9.20
C ARG A 142 -14.30 -2.54 -10.44
N VAL A 143 -15.04 -3.03 -11.45
CA VAL A 143 -15.33 -2.27 -12.67
C VAL A 143 -16.82 -1.99 -12.68
N THR A 144 -17.20 -0.73 -12.75
CA THR A 144 -18.59 -0.28 -12.84
C THR A 144 -19.38 -1.07 -13.88
N GLY A 145 -20.57 -1.56 -13.49
CA GLY A 145 -21.51 -2.26 -14.37
C GLY A 145 -21.29 -3.78 -14.47
N ARG A 146 -20.43 -4.40 -13.65
CA ARG A 146 -20.36 -5.85 -13.50
C ARG A 146 -21.19 -6.30 -12.29
N GLU A 147 -21.90 -7.41 -12.44
CA GLU A 147 -22.65 -8.02 -11.32
C GLU A 147 -21.67 -8.69 -10.34
N ASN A 148 -21.91 -8.47 -9.05
CA ASN A 148 -21.26 -9.22 -7.99
C ASN A 148 -21.65 -10.70 -8.10
N VAL A 149 -20.65 -11.59 -8.12
CA VAL A 149 -20.87 -13.02 -8.30
C VAL A 149 -20.32 -13.78 -7.09
N VAL A 150 -21.12 -14.67 -6.53
CA VAL A 150 -20.64 -15.56 -5.46
C VAL A 150 -19.64 -16.57 -6.03
N ARG A 151 -18.48 -16.70 -5.37
CA ARG A 151 -17.40 -17.63 -5.69
C ARG A 151 -16.99 -18.41 -4.45
N LYS A 152 -16.38 -19.56 -4.68
CA LYS A 152 -15.80 -20.39 -3.61
C LYS A 152 -14.33 -20.05 -3.42
N PHE A 153 -13.93 -19.91 -2.16
CA PHE A 153 -12.57 -19.60 -1.75
C PHE A 153 -12.06 -20.72 -0.84
N ALA A 154 -11.04 -21.42 -1.30
CA ALA A 154 -10.41 -22.51 -0.59
C ALA A 154 -9.57 -22.00 0.57
N GLN A 155 -9.69 -22.65 1.72
CA GLN A 155 -8.86 -22.43 2.90
C GLN A 155 -8.62 -23.72 3.66
N CYS A 156 -7.52 -23.81 4.36
CA CYS A 156 -7.19 -24.92 5.27
C CYS A 156 -6.28 -24.39 6.39
N GLN A 157 -5.83 -25.27 7.28
CA GLN A 157 -4.70 -25.01 8.17
C GLN A 157 -3.49 -25.76 7.64
N GLY A 158 -2.34 -25.11 7.61
CA GLY A 158 -1.07 -25.67 7.19
C GLY A 158 0.09 -25.06 7.98
N SER A 159 1.30 -25.58 7.76
CA SER A 159 2.49 -25.15 8.47
C SER A 159 3.42 -24.34 7.57
N LEU A 160 3.87 -23.19 8.06
CA LEU A 160 4.91 -22.38 7.40
C LEU A 160 6.25 -23.10 7.28
N GLU A 161 6.52 -24.13 8.08
CA GLU A 161 7.73 -24.97 7.97
C GLU A 161 7.84 -25.66 6.59
N THR A 162 6.73 -25.89 5.91
CA THR A 162 6.68 -26.47 4.55
C THR A 162 7.29 -25.56 3.48
N MET A 163 7.55 -24.28 3.83
CA MET A 163 8.08 -23.28 2.91
C MET A 163 9.62 -23.32 2.76
N ARG A 164 10.32 -24.08 3.62
CA ARG A 164 11.80 -24.15 3.55
C ARG A 164 12.27 -24.63 2.17
N ASP A 165 13.26 -23.91 1.62
CA ASP A 165 13.85 -24.13 0.30
C ASP A 165 12.89 -23.92 -0.89
N GLU A 166 11.68 -23.42 -0.63
CA GLU A 166 10.64 -23.24 -1.64
C GLU A 166 10.58 -21.80 -2.20
N SER A 167 9.89 -21.65 -3.33
CA SER A 167 9.67 -20.35 -3.96
C SER A 167 8.48 -19.62 -3.32
N VAL A 168 8.69 -18.35 -2.98
CA VAL A 168 7.72 -17.51 -2.29
C VAL A 168 7.58 -16.15 -2.97
N ALA A 169 6.38 -15.77 -3.35
CA ALA A 169 6.05 -14.45 -3.85
C ALA A 169 5.74 -13.50 -2.70
N PHE A 170 6.61 -12.53 -2.46
CA PHE A 170 6.38 -11.34 -1.65
C PHE A 170 5.98 -10.16 -2.53
N VAL A 171 5.25 -9.18 -1.98
CA VAL A 171 4.76 -8.02 -2.74
C VAL A 171 5.87 -7.02 -3.03
N ASP A 172 6.29 -6.27 -2.01
CA ASP A 172 7.29 -5.20 -2.09
C ASP A 172 8.08 -5.17 -0.77
N PRO A 173 9.39 -4.89 -0.77
CA PRO A 173 10.20 -4.82 0.45
C PRO A 173 9.67 -3.85 1.51
N ASN A 174 8.86 -2.87 1.15
CA ASN A 174 8.23 -1.91 2.07
C ASN A 174 6.73 -2.19 2.29
N SER A 175 6.22 -3.32 1.80
CA SER A 175 4.84 -3.74 2.08
C SER A 175 4.71 -4.27 3.51
N THR A 176 3.68 -3.84 4.22
CA THR A 176 3.39 -4.29 5.58
C THR A 176 2.89 -5.73 5.58
N SER A 177 1.79 -6.00 4.85
CA SER A 177 1.14 -7.31 4.77
C SER A 177 1.77 -8.26 3.76
N GLY A 178 2.38 -7.72 2.71
CA GLY A 178 3.03 -8.51 1.67
C GLY A 178 4.49 -8.82 1.95
N PHE A 179 5.08 -8.33 3.07
CA PHE A 179 6.46 -8.63 3.42
C PHE A 179 6.76 -8.53 4.91
N LEU A 180 6.68 -7.35 5.57
CA LEU A 180 7.27 -7.15 6.90
C LEU A 180 6.72 -8.12 7.95
N PHE A 181 5.42 -8.13 8.17
CA PHE A 181 4.80 -9.00 9.19
C PHE A 181 4.92 -10.49 8.85
N PRO A 182 4.70 -10.92 7.61
CA PRO A 182 5.03 -12.27 7.16
C PRO A 182 6.49 -12.69 7.43
N ALA A 183 7.45 -11.81 7.14
CA ALA A 183 8.86 -12.10 7.36
C ALA A 183 9.22 -12.24 8.87
N VAL A 184 8.56 -11.42 9.74
CA VAL A 184 8.67 -11.58 11.20
C VAL A 184 8.08 -12.92 11.63
N GLN A 185 6.89 -13.29 11.12
CA GLN A 185 6.26 -14.57 11.43
C GLN A 185 7.14 -15.77 11.05
N LEU A 186 7.77 -15.72 9.88
CA LEU A 186 8.76 -16.74 9.46
C LEU A 186 9.95 -16.79 10.40
N ARG A 187 10.49 -15.63 10.78
CA ARG A 187 11.63 -15.54 11.69
C ARG A 187 11.32 -16.11 13.07
N ASP A 188 10.10 -15.91 13.59
CA ASP A 188 9.67 -16.43 14.90
C ASP A 188 9.71 -17.97 14.96
N ILE A 189 9.60 -18.64 13.80
CA ILE A 189 9.77 -20.10 13.66
C ILE A 189 11.16 -20.49 13.12
N GLY A 190 12.11 -19.55 13.07
CA GLY A 190 13.48 -19.81 12.66
C GLY A 190 13.69 -19.97 11.14
N ILE A 191 12.81 -19.37 10.33
CA ILE A 191 12.97 -19.28 8.87
C ILE A 191 13.43 -17.88 8.49
N ASP A 192 14.59 -17.78 7.87
CA ASP A 192 15.12 -16.54 7.29
C ASP A 192 14.70 -16.44 5.82
N HIS A 193 13.89 -15.44 5.49
CA HIS A 193 13.33 -15.27 4.15
C HIS A 193 14.39 -15.10 3.05
N GLN A 194 15.63 -14.70 3.39
CA GLN A 194 16.72 -14.52 2.42
C GLN A 194 17.57 -15.77 2.23
N ARG A 195 17.69 -16.61 3.28
CA ARG A 195 18.58 -17.78 3.25
C ARG A 195 17.83 -19.09 3.06
N ASP A 196 16.64 -19.18 3.65
CA ASP A 196 15.91 -20.44 3.77
C ASP A 196 14.73 -20.51 2.78
N LEU A 197 14.52 -19.46 1.95
CA LEU A 197 13.49 -19.37 0.92
C LEU A 197 14.07 -18.87 -0.41
N ASN A 198 13.42 -19.23 -1.51
CA ASN A 198 13.64 -18.60 -2.81
C ASN A 198 12.68 -17.43 -2.96
N SER A 199 12.96 -16.31 -2.30
CA SER A 199 12.11 -15.14 -2.22
C SER A 199 12.09 -14.34 -3.52
N LEU A 200 10.90 -14.01 -4.01
CA LEU A 200 10.68 -13.18 -5.18
C LEU A 200 9.76 -11.99 -4.81
N PHE A 201 10.18 -10.76 -5.08
CA PHE A 201 9.33 -9.58 -4.96
C PHE A 201 8.68 -9.29 -6.30
N VAL A 202 7.33 -9.31 -6.33
CA VAL A 202 6.55 -9.27 -7.57
C VAL A 202 5.86 -7.92 -7.83
N GLY A 203 5.96 -6.97 -6.89
CA GLY A 203 5.55 -5.58 -7.04
C GLY A 203 4.11 -5.28 -6.64
N GLY A 204 3.17 -6.21 -6.76
CA GLY A 204 1.74 -6.01 -6.45
C GLY A 204 1.12 -7.16 -5.68
N HIS A 205 -0.02 -6.90 -5.04
CA HIS A 205 -0.77 -7.92 -4.30
C HIS A 205 -1.46 -8.91 -5.22
N ASP A 206 -2.00 -8.43 -6.33
CA ASP A 206 -2.56 -9.22 -7.44
C ASP A 206 -1.48 -10.08 -8.10
N ALA A 207 -0.29 -9.51 -8.35
CA ALA A 207 0.84 -10.23 -8.90
C ALA A 207 1.30 -11.38 -7.98
N ALA A 208 1.25 -11.21 -6.66
CA ALA A 208 1.58 -12.29 -5.71
C ALA A 208 0.57 -13.45 -5.80
N VAL A 209 -0.73 -13.15 -5.89
CA VAL A 209 -1.77 -14.17 -6.07
C VAL A 209 -1.62 -14.86 -7.43
N LEU A 210 -1.36 -14.09 -8.50
CA LEU A 210 -1.18 -14.63 -9.86
C LEU A 210 0.06 -15.50 -10.00
N ALA A 211 1.18 -15.15 -9.32
CA ALA A 211 2.39 -15.97 -9.32
C ALA A 211 2.14 -17.38 -8.76
N VAL A 212 1.32 -17.50 -7.71
CA VAL A 212 0.92 -18.80 -7.16
C VAL A 212 -0.12 -19.48 -8.05
N TYR A 213 -1.11 -18.75 -8.56
CA TYR A 213 -2.13 -19.29 -9.45
C TYR A 213 -1.53 -19.87 -10.74
N GLY A 214 -0.54 -19.18 -11.33
CA GLY A 214 0.19 -19.61 -12.53
C GLY A 214 1.23 -20.70 -12.27
N GLY A 215 1.62 -20.93 -11.01
CA GLY A 215 2.64 -21.90 -10.63
C GLY A 215 4.08 -21.37 -10.77
N ASP A 216 4.27 -20.06 -10.89
CA ASP A 216 5.59 -19.41 -10.92
C ASP A 216 6.26 -19.49 -9.54
N THR A 217 5.46 -19.44 -8.47
CA THR A 217 5.87 -19.71 -7.09
C THR A 217 4.92 -20.72 -6.44
N ARG A 218 5.44 -21.51 -5.51
CA ARG A 218 4.64 -22.47 -4.74
C ARG A 218 3.84 -21.78 -3.63
N PHE A 219 4.39 -20.72 -3.06
CA PHE A 219 3.80 -19.95 -1.98
C PHE A 219 3.72 -18.46 -2.32
N GLY A 220 2.82 -17.78 -1.67
CA GLY A 220 2.71 -16.34 -1.74
C GLY A 220 2.07 -15.77 -0.49
N VAL A 221 2.19 -14.45 -0.33
CA VAL A 221 1.60 -13.74 0.78
C VAL A 221 1.04 -12.38 0.34
N SER A 222 -0.07 -12.01 0.91
CA SER A 222 -0.76 -10.76 0.61
C SER A 222 -1.67 -10.35 1.77
N TYR A 223 -2.46 -9.31 1.61
CA TYR A 223 -3.54 -9.01 2.56
C TYR A 223 -4.74 -9.93 2.39
N ASP A 224 -5.57 -10.08 3.41
CA ASP A 224 -6.79 -10.90 3.43
C ASP A 224 -8.00 -10.09 2.93
N ASP A 225 -8.62 -10.36 1.79
CA ASP A 225 -8.37 -11.45 0.84
C ASP A 225 -8.03 -10.88 -0.56
N ALA A 226 -6.77 -10.88 -0.92
CA ALA A 226 -6.32 -10.33 -2.20
C ALA A 226 -6.84 -11.08 -3.43
N ARG A 227 -7.33 -12.31 -3.29
CA ARG A 227 -7.95 -13.08 -4.38
C ARG A 227 -9.22 -12.41 -4.92
N ASN A 228 -9.91 -11.60 -4.07
CA ASN A 228 -11.09 -10.84 -4.49
C ASN A 228 -10.81 -9.82 -5.58
N MET A 229 -9.58 -9.31 -5.68
CA MET A 229 -9.23 -8.31 -6.68
C MET A 229 -9.31 -8.81 -8.12
N ILE A 230 -9.03 -10.10 -8.30
CA ILE A 230 -8.85 -10.70 -9.63
C ILE A 230 -9.81 -11.84 -9.92
N CYS A 231 -10.71 -12.20 -8.99
CA CYS A 231 -11.68 -13.26 -9.18
C CYS A 231 -12.69 -13.01 -10.32
N GLY A 232 -12.84 -11.77 -10.75
CA GLY A 232 -13.64 -11.40 -11.92
C GLY A 232 -12.97 -11.79 -13.24
N GLN A 233 -11.64 -11.72 -13.31
CA GLN A 233 -10.83 -12.12 -14.46
C GLN A 233 -10.48 -13.60 -14.43
N TYR A 234 -10.26 -14.16 -13.24
CA TYR A 234 -9.89 -15.55 -12.98
C TYR A 234 -10.93 -16.22 -12.07
N PRO A 235 -12.07 -16.71 -12.64
CA PRO A 235 -13.22 -17.17 -11.85
C PRO A 235 -12.95 -18.33 -10.88
N ASP A 236 -11.92 -19.13 -11.13
CA ASP A 236 -11.51 -20.28 -10.34
C ASP A 236 -10.33 -20.00 -9.38
N ILE A 237 -9.89 -18.75 -9.30
CA ILE A 237 -8.72 -18.37 -8.48
C ILE A 237 -8.93 -18.67 -7.00
N GLY A 238 -10.15 -18.44 -6.50
CA GLY A 238 -10.52 -18.76 -5.12
C GLY A 238 -10.41 -20.23 -4.78
N GLU A 239 -10.66 -21.14 -5.74
CA GLU A 239 -10.56 -22.58 -5.55
C GLU A 239 -9.13 -23.10 -5.72
N LYS A 240 -8.33 -22.48 -6.62
CA LYS A 240 -6.98 -22.92 -6.95
C LYS A 240 -5.91 -22.36 -6.03
N VAL A 241 -6.10 -21.15 -5.51
CA VAL A 241 -5.20 -20.52 -4.56
C VAL A 241 -5.77 -20.71 -3.16
N ILE A 242 -5.15 -21.61 -2.40
CA ILE A 242 -5.62 -22.07 -1.10
C ILE A 242 -4.95 -21.22 -0.02
N VAL A 243 -5.71 -20.56 0.82
CA VAL A 243 -5.18 -19.89 2.02
C VAL A 243 -4.94 -20.93 3.10
N PHE A 244 -3.72 -20.99 3.67
CA PHE A 244 -3.37 -22.01 4.65
C PHE A 244 -2.92 -21.48 6.01
N ASP A 245 -2.56 -20.17 6.10
CA ASP A 245 -2.19 -19.53 7.35
C ASP A 245 -2.40 -18.00 7.29
N TYR A 246 -2.42 -17.37 8.45
CA TYR A 246 -2.59 -15.93 8.61
C TYR A 246 -1.52 -15.35 9.54
N ALA A 247 -1.00 -14.19 9.19
CA ALA A 247 -0.17 -13.41 10.11
C ALA A 247 -1.02 -12.65 11.14
N PRO A 248 -0.42 -12.17 12.25
CA PRO A 248 -1.09 -11.32 13.22
C PRO A 248 -1.74 -10.08 12.61
N MET A 249 -2.71 -9.50 13.34
CA MET A 249 -3.35 -8.24 12.94
C MET A 249 -2.32 -7.11 12.86
N LEU A 250 -2.49 -6.28 11.87
CA LEU A 250 -1.66 -5.10 11.59
C LEU A 250 -2.55 -3.87 11.33
N PRO A 251 -2.06 -2.65 11.59
CA PRO A 251 -2.84 -1.44 11.33
C PRO A 251 -3.08 -1.26 9.83
N ASN A 252 -4.20 -0.61 9.48
CA ASN A 252 -4.49 -0.25 8.10
C ASN A 252 -3.49 0.80 7.56
N ASP A 253 -3.41 0.90 6.26
CA ASP A 253 -2.80 2.03 5.53
C ASP A 253 -3.56 3.34 5.82
N GLY A 254 -3.07 4.42 5.29
CA GLY A 254 -3.67 5.72 5.52
C GLY A 254 -3.20 6.78 4.55
N VAL A 255 -3.55 8.02 4.87
CA VAL A 255 -3.12 9.21 4.14
C VAL A 255 -1.95 9.86 4.89
N GLN A 256 -0.88 10.11 4.17
CA GLN A 256 0.32 10.78 4.65
C GLN A 256 0.52 12.08 3.88
N VAL A 257 1.15 13.04 4.53
CA VAL A 257 1.55 14.30 3.91
C VAL A 257 3.04 14.55 4.09
N ARG A 258 3.65 15.26 3.12
CA ARG A 258 5.04 15.66 3.22
C ARG A 258 5.28 16.62 4.39
N PRO A 259 6.48 16.69 4.93
CA PRO A 259 6.82 17.66 5.96
C PRO A 259 6.67 19.09 5.43
N GLY A 260 6.34 20.01 6.34
CA GLY A 260 6.32 21.43 6.07
C GLY A 260 5.08 21.95 5.32
N LEU A 261 4.04 21.14 5.13
CA LEU A 261 2.76 21.66 4.65
C LEU A 261 2.14 22.61 5.70
N PRO A 262 1.49 23.73 5.27
CA PRO A 262 0.75 24.60 6.16
C PRO A 262 -0.31 23.81 6.98
N ALA A 263 -0.46 24.17 8.25
CA ALA A 263 -1.35 23.43 9.16
C ALA A 263 -2.83 23.49 8.73
N ASP A 264 -3.25 24.61 8.16
CA ASP A 264 -4.58 24.80 7.60
C ASP A 264 -4.80 23.99 6.32
N LEU A 265 -3.80 23.85 5.45
CA LEU A 265 -3.87 22.94 4.30
C LEU A 265 -3.95 21.48 4.74
N ARG A 266 -3.14 21.08 5.73
CA ARG A 266 -3.20 19.72 6.30
C ARG A 266 -4.60 19.41 6.83
N GLN A 267 -5.22 20.34 7.58
CA GLN A 267 -6.59 20.15 8.06
C GLN A 267 -7.58 20.07 6.91
N ALA A 268 -7.45 20.93 5.90
CA ALA A 268 -8.32 20.89 4.72
C ALA A 268 -8.20 19.55 3.95
N ILE A 269 -7.02 18.96 3.89
CA ILE A 269 -6.83 17.61 3.30
C ILE A 269 -7.55 16.55 4.13
N ILE A 270 -7.43 16.59 5.47
CA ILE A 270 -8.17 15.68 6.36
C ILE A 270 -9.66 15.78 6.09
N ASP A 271 -10.19 17.01 6.12
CA ASP A 271 -11.61 17.26 5.93
C ASP A 271 -12.09 16.76 4.54
N ALA A 272 -11.31 16.99 3.48
CA ALA A 272 -11.64 16.58 2.13
C ALA A 272 -11.73 15.04 1.98
N PHE A 273 -10.81 14.29 2.58
CA PHE A 273 -10.87 12.82 2.54
C PHE A 273 -12.03 12.26 3.38
N MET A 274 -12.30 12.85 4.55
CA MET A 274 -13.42 12.44 5.41
C MET A 274 -14.76 12.77 4.73
N ASP A 275 -14.91 13.97 4.16
CA ASP A 275 -16.11 14.38 3.42
C ASP A 275 -16.39 13.49 2.21
N LEU A 276 -15.35 13.05 1.48
CA LEU A 276 -15.50 12.10 0.38
C LEU A 276 -16.11 10.79 0.87
N ALA A 277 -15.54 10.23 1.93
CA ALA A 277 -16.03 8.96 2.49
C ALA A 277 -17.48 9.10 3.00
N ASP A 278 -17.77 10.14 3.76
CA ASP A 278 -19.10 10.38 4.34
C ASP A 278 -20.16 10.65 3.27
N SER A 279 -19.83 11.45 2.25
CA SER A 279 -20.75 11.77 1.16
C SER A 279 -21.15 10.54 0.34
N GLN A 280 -20.29 9.56 0.23
CA GLN A 280 -20.49 8.32 -0.52
C GLN A 280 -20.95 7.12 0.33
N ALA A 281 -21.07 7.28 1.65
CA ALA A 281 -21.42 6.18 2.57
C ALA A 281 -22.76 5.47 2.21
N HIS A 282 -23.66 6.17 1.55
CA HIS A 282 -24.98 5.64 1.12
C HIS A 282 -24.97 4.93 -0.23
N LEU A 283 -23.87 5.02 -0.99
CA LEU A 283 -23.75 4.41 -2.32
C LEU A 283 -23.41 2.90 -2.22
N PRO A 284 -23.73 2.12 -3.26
CA PRO A 284 -23.15 0.79 -3.44
C PRO A 284 -21.61 0.84 -3.48
N ASP A 285 -20.94 -0.23 -3.05
CA ASP A 285 -19.49 -0.25 -2.93
C ASP A 285 -18.76 0.00 -4.25
N ASP A 286 -19.28 -0.50 -5.36
CA ASP A 286 -18.75 -0.29 -6.72
C ASP A 286 -18.93 1.14 -7.28
N GLU A 287 -19.69 1.98 -6.59
CA GLU A 287 -19.85 3.41 -6.89
C GLU A 287 -19.04 4.32 -5.97
N LYS A 288 -18.43 3.77 -4.90
CA LYS A 288 -17.61 4.52 -3.95
C LYS A 288 -16.16 4.64 -4.45
N VAL A 289 -15.67 5.84 -4.64
CA VAL A 289 -14.32 6.12 -5.13
C VAL A 289 -13.24 5.42 -4.30
N LEU A 290 -13.31 5.55 -2.97
CA LEU A 290 -12.31 4.99 -2.07
C LEU A 290 -12.38 3.45 -1.97
N TRP A 291 -13.57 2.89 -2.14
CA TRP A 291 -13.77 1.45 -2.17
C TRP A 291 -13.20 0.82 -3.44
N VAL A 292 -13.48 1.43 -4.59
CA VAL A 292 -12.96 0.95 -5.88
C VAL A 292 -11.43 0.98 -5.91
N LEU A 293 -10.81 1.99 -5.29
CA LEU A 293 -9.35 2.08 -5.21
C LEU A 293 -8.75 1.05 -4.24
N TYR A 294 -9.22 1.03 -2.99
CA TYR A 294 -8.55 0.28 -1.92
C TYR A 294 -9.51 -0.35 -0.88
N GLU A 295 -10.77 -0.56 -1.21
CA GLU A 295 -11.80 -1.10 -0.30
C GLU A 295 -11.94 -0.28 1.00
N ILE A 296 -11.78 1.04 0.91
CA ILE A 296 -11.87 1.94 2.06
C ILE A 296 -13.32 2.42 2.24
N ASP A 297 -13.89 2.17 3.43
CA ASP A 297 -15.21 2.66 3.81
C ASP A 297 -15.19 4.08 4.37
N GLY A 298 -14.06 4.46 4.98
CA GLY A 298 -13.93 5.74 5.67
C GLY A 298 -12.54 5.96 6.22
N PHE A 299 -12.40 7.04 6.97
CA PHE A 299 -11.16 7.40 7.64
C PHE A 299 -11.38 7.76 9.11
N LYS A 300 -10.33 7.69 9.90
CA LYS A 300 -10.17 8.30 11.21
C LYS A 300 -8.86 9.06 11.24
N GLU A 301 -8.77 10.11 12.05
CA GLU A 301 -7.47 10.71 12.32
C GLU A 301 -6.51 9.65 12.88
N THR A 302 -5.26 9.68 12.45
CA THR A 302 -4.26 8.68 12.85
C THR A 302 -3.98 8.78 14.35
N PRO A 303 -4.32 7.75 15.16
CA PRO A 303 -4.01 7.77 16.59
C PRO A 303 -2.50 7.74 16.83
N GLU A 304 -2.04 8.42 17.87
CA GLU A 304 -0.65 8.33 18.32
C GLU A 304 -0.28 6.87 18.63
N GLY A 305 0.90 6.43 18.18
CA GLY A 305 1.40 5.08 18.44
C GLY A 305 0.76 3.96 17.61
N ILE A 306 -0.18 4.25 16.72
CA ILE A 306 -0.85 3.21 15.91
C ILE A 306 0.15 2.35 15.09
N TYR A 307 1.28 2.92 14.69
CA TYR A 307 2.32 2.22 13.96
C TYR A 307 3.48 1.71 14.84
N ASP A 308 3.35 1.73 16.17
CA ASP A 308 4.36 1.15 17.08
C ASP A 308 4.58 -0.36 16.83
N PRO A 309 3.54 -1.20 16.59
CA PRO A 309 3.76 -2.60 16.23
C PRO A 309 4.57 -2.77 14.92
N VAL A 310 4.43 -1.84 13.99
CA VAL A 310 5.19 -1.86 12.72
C VAL A 310 6.66 -1.51 12.97
N ARG A 311 6.92 -0.56 13.87
CA ARG A 311 8.27 -0.19 14.30
C ARG A 311 8.96 -1.36 15.00
N ASP A 312 8.25 -2.01 15.92
CA ASP A 312 8.77 -3.17 16.66
C ASP A 312 9.10 -4.33 15.70
N ALA A 313 8.20 -4.63 14.76
CA ALA A 313 8.43 -5.62 13.71
C ALA A 313 9.67 -5.30 12.87
N TYR A 314 9.84 -4.05 12.48
CA TYR A 314 11.02 -3.61 11.72
C TYR A 314 12.32 -3.72 12.52
N GLU A 315 12.34 -3.34 13.80
CA GLU A 315 13.53 -3.48 14.64
C GLU A 315 13.89 -4.96 14.88
N LEU A 316 12.89 -5.84 14.97
CA LEU A 316 13.12 -7.28 14.99
C LEU A 316 13.83 -7.77 13.73
N MET A 317 13.44 -7.30 12.55
CA MET A 317 14.05 -7.73 11.27
C MET A 317 15.49 -7.25 11.08
N ARG A 318 15.93 -6.21 11.80
CA ARG A 318 17.28 -5.65 11.69
C ARG A 318 18.31 -6.32 12.60
N ASN A 319 17.87 -7.02 13.64
CA ASN A 319 18.71 -7.70 14.64
C ASN A 319 18.85 -9.19 14.34
#